data_9a13adea4be5cb9e777f57b91f4e8dcd
#
_entry.id   9a13adea4be5cb9e777f57b91f4e8dcd
#
_cell.length_a   1.000
_cell.length_b   1.000
_cell.length_c   1.000
_cell.angle_alpha   90.00
_cell.angle_beta   90.00
_cell.angle_gamma   90.00
#
_symmetry.space_group_name_H-M   'P 1'
#
loop_
_entity.id
_entity.type
_entity.pdbx_description
1 polymer ?
#
loop_
_entity_poly.entity_id
_entity_poly.type
_entity_poly.pdbx_seq_one_letter_code
_entity_poly.pdbx_strand_id
1 'polypeptide(L)'
;MGEHSKGRAQVPSEGISLKGKRPLAAALVIVSACSTIAGDQVSETSTSQTAVPASITTSTTTSTTTSTTTIATTTTTINPYARPDWLGTRLLPLRPDEFGEVQPTPPELQDRQLETIDTLPPPTTDEFEWTIGEIPPEVLARSSWVPECPVTLDELSYLTLTHFGFDNRFHTGEMIVNAALAEDVVAVFSTLHEARFPIEQMRVITAEEIDAHPTGDWNDTTSFVCRPAVGSSRWSQHALGAAIDINPFHNPYLKGDLVLPELASAYLDREDARPGMIVEGDAVTEAFANIGWGWGGHWNSLKDWMHFSRSGT
;
A
#
# COMPACT_ATOMS: atom_id res chain seq x y z
N MET A 1 28.95 26.51 59.57
CA MET A 1 30.03 27.23 58.89
C MET A 1 30.65 26.27 57.86
N GLY A 2 30.55 26.59 56.58
CA GLY A 2 31.14 25.82 55.48
C GLY A 2 30.29 25.91 54.22
N GLU A 3 30.30 27.07 53.56
CA GLU A 3 29.76 27.26 52.22
C GLU A 3 30.61 26.48 51.22
N HIS A 4 29.99 25.73 50.33
CA HIS A 4 30.62 25.28 49.10
C HIS A 4 29.84 25.80 47.87
N SER A 5 30.55 26.66 47.18
CA SER A 5 30.30 27.34 45.92
C SER A 5 29.92 26.39 44.79
N LYS A 6 28.83 26.73 44.06
CA LYS A 6 28.44 26.12 42.80
C LYS A 6 29.26 26.74 41.66
N GLY A 7 30.12 25.93 41.04
CA GLY A 7 30.75 26.23 39.77
C GLY A 7 29.83 25.88 38.59
N ARG A 8 29.43 26.89 37.82
CA ARG A 8 28.65 26.74 36.59
C ARG A 8 29.62 26.61 35.41
N ALA A 9 29.70 25.45 34.77
CA ALA A 9 30.47 25.32 33.55
C ALA A 9 29.67 25.83 32.37
N GLN A 10 30.21 26.80 31.64
CA GLN A 10 29.74 27.27 30.35
C GLN A 10 30.24 26.33 29.26
N VAL A 11 29.30 25.86 28.41
CA VAL A 11 29.61 25.12 27.17
C VAL A 11 29.59 26.13 26.03
N PRO A 12 30.60 26.17 25.14
CA PRO A 12 30.57 27.07 23.97
C PRO A 12 29.65 26.54 22.89
N SER A 13 28.81 27.44 22.36
CA SER A 13 27.99 27.22 21.18
C SER A 13 28.85 27.39 19.92
N GLU A 14 29.17 26.30 19.24
CA GLU A 14 29.63 26.37 17.84
C GLU A 14 28.45 26.18 16.90
N GLY A 15 28.19 27.25 16.15
CA GLY A 15 27.14 27.26 15.13
C GLY A 15 27.57 26.52 13.87
N ILE A 16 26.81 25.53 13.48
CA ILE A 16 26.93 24.87 12.18
C ILE A 16 26.04 25.63 11.19
N SER A 17 26.71 26.28 10.24
CA SER A 17 26.09 27.00 9.11
C SER A 17 25.67 26.01 8.04
N LEU A 18 24.37 25.77 7.91
CA LEU A 18 23.79 25.04 6.77
C LEU A 18 23.59 26.01 5.60
N LYS A 19 24.38 25.82 4.53
CA LYS A 19 24.22 26.55 3.27
C LYS A 19 22.93 26.11 2.56
N GLY A 20 21.93 26.95 2.61
CA GLY A 20 20.71 26.79 1.83
C GLY A 20 20.97 26.96 0.34
N LYS A 21 20.50 26.01 -0.48
CA LYS A 21 20.35 26.17 -1.92
C LYS A 21 19.06 26.94 -2.18
N ARG A 22 19.16 28.06 -2.91
CA ARG A 22 18.02 28.88 -3.34
C ARG A 22 17.32 28.21 -4.52
N PRO A 23 15.99 28.24 -4.63
CA PRO A 23 15.30 27.81 -5.84
C PRO A 23 15.44 28.91 -6.94
N LEU A 24 15.76 28.47 -8.15
CA LEU A 24 15.70 29.29 -9.37
C LEU A 24 14.21 29.46 -9.75
N ALA A 25 13.78 30.70 -9.85
CA ALA A 25 12.53 31.04 -10.50
C ALA A 25 12.69 30.93 -12.02
N ALA A 26 11.91 30.07 -12.67
CA ALA A 26 11.80 30.01 -14.12
C ALA A 26 10.55 30.77 -14.57
N ALA A 27 10.79 31.71 -15.49
CA ALA A 27 9.78 32.60 -16.04
C ALA A 27 8.88 31.89 -17.06
N LEU A 28 7.61 32.23 -16.97
CA LEU A 28 6.53 31.85 -17.88
C LEU A 28 6.71 32.55 -19.25
N VAL A 29 6.79 31.79 -20.34
CA VAL A 29 6.62 32.31 -21.71
C VAL A 29 5.38 31.65 -22.32
N ILE A 30 4.34 32.47 -22.50
CA ILE A 30 3.12 32.15 -23.22
C ILE A 30 3.40 32.34 -24.71
N VAL A 31 3.24 31.32 -25.54
CA VAL A 31 3.09 31.46 -26.97
C VAL A 31 1.78 30.82 -27.40
N SER A 32 0.87 31.72 -27.78
CA SER A 32 -0.40 31.40 -28.42
C SER A 32 -0.16 31.23 -29.93
N ALA A 33 -0.58 30.12 -30.51
CA ALA A 33 -0.77 30.02 -31.95
C ALA A 33 -1.99 29.18 -32.26
N CYS A 34 -2.98 29.90 -32.77
CA CYS A 34 -4.19 29.39 -33.38
C CYS A 34 -3.90 28.99 -34.82
N SER A 35 -4.36 27.84 -35.29
CA SER A 35 -4.66 27.60 -36.70
C SER A 35 -5.67 26.48 -36.87
N THR A 36 -6.82 26.88 -37.31
CA THR A 36 -7.90 26.10 -37.93
C THR A 36 -7.54 25.67 -39.33
N ILE A 37 -7.86 24.45 -39.76
CA ILE A 37 -8.32 24.16 -41.15
C ILE A 37 -9.19 22.90 -41.13
N ALA A 38 -10.33 23.02 -41.83
CA ALA A 38 -11.41 22.07 -42.02
C ALA A 38 -11.22 21.22 -43.31
N GLY A 39 -12.05 20.18 -43.44
CA GLY A 39 -12.36 19.45 -44.66
C GLY A 39 -11.69 18.07 -44.70
N ASP A 40 -12.26 16.96 -45.13
CA ASP A 40 -13.44 16.75 -45.95
C ASP A 40 -13.91 15.30 -45.78
N GLN A 41 -15.18 15.04 -45.97
CA GLN A 41 -15.86 13.74 -46.04
C GLN A 41 -15.50 12.99 -47.35
N VAL A 42 -15.35 11.67 -47.32
CA VAL A 42 -15.86 10.78 -48.37
C VAL A 42 -16.25 9.43 -47.81
N SER A 43 -17.49 9.09 -48.05
CA SER A 43 -18.17 7.81 -47.88
C SER A 43 -17.91 6.97 -49.14
N GLU A 44 -17.63 5.68 -49.02
CA GLU A 44 -18.08 4.71 -50.01
C GLU A 44 -18.30 3.30 -49.44
N THR A 45 -19.52 2.86 -49.66
CA THR A 45 -20.06 1.53 -49.49
C THR A 45 -19.65 0.64 -50.67
N SER A 46 -19.28 -0.60 -50.43
CA SER A 46 -19.39 -1.64 -51.47
C SER A 46 -19.62 -3.02 -50.86
N THR A 47 -20.77 -3.53 -51.13
CA THR A 47 -21.24 -4.92 -50.96
C THR A 47 -20.69 -5.77 -52.09
N SER A 48 -20.22 -6.97 -51.82
CA SER A 48 -20.22 -8.06 -52.81
C SER A 48 -20.32 -9.45 -52.16
N GLN A 49 -21.39 -10.11 -52.46
CA GLN A 49 -21.61 -11.56 -52.26
C GLN A 49 -20.97 -12.32 -53.42
N THR A 50 -20.43 -13.48 -53.16
CA THR A 50 -20.36 -14.55 -54.18
C THR A 50 -20.12 -15.94 -53.55
N ALA A 51 -21.14 -16.76 -53.65
CA ALA A 51 -21.23 -18.15 -54.05
C ALA A 51 -20.25 -19.24 -53.57
N VAL A 52 -20.88 -20.26 -53.01
CA VAL A 52 -20.39 -21.63 -52.74
C VAL A 52 -20.37 -22.46 -54.05
N PRO A 53 -19.44 -23.42 -54.20
CA PRO A 53 -19.75 -24.66 -54.90
C PRO A 53 -19.62 -25.89 -54.00
N ALA A 54 -20.59 -26.75 -54.13
CA ALA A 54 -20.64 -28.10 -53.63
C ALA A 54 -19.66 -29.02 -54.36
N SER A 55 -19.02 -29.96 -53.66
CA SER A 55 -18.34 -31.08 -54.27
C SER A 55 -18.39 -32.35 -53.43
N ILE A 56 -19.08 -33.27 -53.93
CA ILE A 56 -18.95 -34.70 -54.15
C ILE A 56 -18.12 -35.51 -53.12
N THR A 57 -18.86 -36.39 -52.44
CA THR A 57 -18.46 -37.46 -51.57
C THR A 57 -17.77 -38.59 -52.31
N THR A 58 -16.57 -39.00 -51.87
CA THR A 58 -16.02 -40.32 -52.17
C THR A 58 -15.70 -41.03 -50.84
N SER A 59 -16.46 -42.04 -50.52
CA SER A 59 -16.26 -42.86 -49.34
C SER A 59 -15.14 -43.87 -49.57
N THR A 60 -14.05 -43.74 -48.84
CA THR A 60 -13.02 -44.81 -48.71
C THR A 60 -13.04 -45.31 -47.27
N THR A 61 -13.51 -46.52 -47.08
CA THR A 61 -13.51 -47.17 -45.76
C THR A 61 -12.12 -47.66 -45.44
N THR A 62 -11.43 -46.97 -44.56
CA THR A 62 -10.16 -47.45 -43.95
C THR A 62 -10.44 -47.78 -42.50
N SER A 63 -10.29 -49.06 -42.15
CA SER A 63 -10.39 -49.53 -40.76
C SER A 63 -9.19 -49.03 -39.97
N THR A 64 -9.40 -48.05 -39.11
CA THR A 64 -8.37 -47.54 -38.21
C THR A 64 -8.56 -48.14 -36.82
N THR A 65 -7.60 -48.92 -36.38
CA THR A 65 -7.50 -49.44 -34.99
C THR A 65 -7.27 -48.22 -34.06
N THR A 66 -8.29 -47.83 -33.31
CA THR A 66 -8.21 -46.75 -32.36
C THR A 66 -7.49 -47.19 -31.08
N SER A 67 -6.22 -46.85 -30.96
CA SER A 67 -5.53 -46.91 -29.67
C SER A 67 -6.05 -45.75 -28.81
N THR A 68 -6.85 -46.08 -27.79
CA THR A 68 -7.33 -45.08 -26.83
C THR A 68 -6.16 -44.71 -25.91
N THR A 69 -5.49 -43.61 -26.26
CA THR A 69 -4.55 -42.94 -25.33
C THR A 69 -5.38 -42.19 -24.32
N THR A 70 -5.46 -42.69 -23.09
CA THR A 70 -6.04 -41.96 -21.96
C THR A 70 -5.09 -40.78 -21.62
N ILE A 71 -5.43 -39.59 -22.09
CA ILE A 71 -4.75 -38.37 -21.66
C ILE A 71 -5.22 -38.10 -20.21
N ALA A 72 -4.32 -38.34 -19.27
CA ALA A 72 -4.52 -37.87 -17.90
C ALA A 72 -4.60 -36.34 -17.92
N THR A 73 -5.79 -35.79 -17.81
CA THR A 73 -6.00 -34.34 -17.62
C THR A 73 -5.50 -34.00 -16.22
N THR A 74 -4.29 -33.49 -16.10
CA THR A 74 -3.80 -32.89 -14.87
C THR A 74 -4.59 -31.62 -14.68
N THR A 75 -5.60 -31.63 -13.82
CA THR A 75 -6.31 -30.43 -13.38
C THR A 75 -5.33 -29.68 -12.50
N THR A 76 -4.64 -28.70 -13.06
CA THR A 76 -3.89 -27.72 -12.29
C THR A 76 -4.92 -26.92 -11.50
N THR A 77 -4.99 -27.10 -10.20
CA THR A 77 -5.79 -26.25 -9.31
C THR A 77 -5.16 -24.87 -9.35
N ILE A 78 -5.81 -23.92 -10.03
CA ILE A 78 -5.37 -22.53 -10.06
C ILE A 78 -5.63 -21.96 -8.66
N ASN A 79 -4.58 -21.48 -7.98
CA ASN A 79 -4.73 -20.72 -6.73
C ASN A 79 -5.37 -19.38 -7.07
N PRO A 80 -6.62 -19.09 -6.65
CA PRO A 80 -7.30 -17.82 -6.97
C PRO A 80 -6.65 -16.62 -6.27
N TYR A 81 -5.82 -16.85 -5.27
CA TYR A 81 -5.13 -15.83 -4.47
C TYR A 81 -3.67 -15.63 -4.90
N ALA A 82 -3.25 -16.31 -5.98
CA ALA A 82 -1.86 -16.28 -6.42
C ALA A 82 -1.41 -14.84 -6.75
N ARG A 83 -0.24 -14.49 -6.26
CA ARG A 83 0.40 -13.20 -6.53
C ARG A 83 0.98 -13.19 -7.95
N PRO A 84 0.75 -12.12 -8.75
CA PRO A 84 1.43 -11.95 -10.03
C PRO A 84 2.95 -11.92 -9.86
N ASP A 85 3.70 -12.61 -10.72
CA ASP A 85 5.18 -12.68 -10.64
C ASP A 85 5.87 -11.31 -10.74
N TRP A 86 5.20 -10.33 -11.37
CA TRP A 86 5.71 -8.98 -11.53
C TRP A 86 5.45 -8.05 -10.34
N LEU A 87 4.64 -8.46 -9.37
CA LEU A 87 4.26 -7.63 -8.22
C LEU A 87 5.50 -7.22 -7.42
N GLY A 88 5.61 -5.92 -7.12
CA GLY A 88 6.76 -5.35 -6.41
C GLY A 88 8.04 -5.21 -7.24
N THR A 89 8.01 -5.54 -8.55
CA THR A 89 9.24 -5.50 -9.37
C THR A 89 9.14 -4.59 -10.61
N ARG A 90 7.93 -4.21 -11.01
CA ARG A 90 7.71 -3.34 -12.17
C ARG A 90 7.90 -1.88 -11.77
N LEU A 91 9.01 -1.29 -12.16
CA LEU A 91 9.31 0.12 -11.88
C LEU A 91 8.43 1.03 -12.73
N LEU A 92 7.85 2.06 -12.10
CA LEU A 92 7.05 3.07 -12.79
C LEU A 92 7.96 4.20 -13.33
N PRO A 93 7.60 4.85 -14.44
CA PRO A 93 8.19 6.14 -14.80
C PRO A 93 7.96 7.16 -13.68
N LEU A 94 8.93 8.05 -13.47
CA LEU A 94 8.82 9.07 -12.44
C LEU A 94 8.16 10.34 -12.96
N ARG A 95 7.32 10.94 -12.14
CA ARG A 95 6.79 12.29 -12.25
C ARG A 95 7.88 13.30 -11.85
N PRO A 96 7.71 14.61 -12.21
CA PRO A 96 8.63 15.67 -11.79
C PRO A 96 8.73 15.87 -10.27
N ASP A 97 7.76 15.37 -9.51
CA ASP A 97 7.71 15.39 -8.05
C ASP A 97 8.28 14.12 -7.39
N GLU A 98 8.96 13.28 -8.19
CA GLU A 98 9.65 12.04 -7.81
C GLU A 98 8.74 10.86 -7.44
N PHE A 99 7.40 11.02 -7.46
CA PHE A 99 6.46 9.90 -7.39
C PHE A 99 6.40 9.13 -8.72
N GLY A 100 5.85 7.93 -8.70
CA GLY A 100 5.56 7.18 -9.91
C GLY A 100 4.42 7.83 -10.72
N GLU A 101 4.42 7.62 -12.04
CA GLU A 101 3.27 7.98 -12.86
C GLU A 101 2.06 7.14 -12.49
N VAL A 102 0.95 7.81 -12.19
CA VAL A 102 -0.34 7.14 -11.93
C VAL A 102 -0.82 6.45 -13.20
N GLN A 103 -1.08 5.16 -13.12
CA GLN A 103 -1.53 4.35 -14.25
C GLN A 103 -2.86 3.65 -13.92
N PRO A 104 -3.62 3.21 -14.93
CA PRO A 104 -4.78 2.36 -14.71
C PRO A 104 -4.39 1.09 -13.96
N THR A 105 -5.22 0.68 -13.00
CA THR A 105 -5.02 -0.57 -12.26
C THR A 105 -4.95 -1.75 -13.24
N PRO A 106 -3.89 -2.56 -13.22
CA PRO A 106 -3.79 -3.77 -14.03
C PRO A 106 -4.96 -4.72 -13.78
N PRO A 107 -5.41 -5.49 -14.80
CA PRO A 107 -6.53 -6.41 -14.66
C PRO A 107 -6.39 -7.38 -13.48
N GLU A 108 -5.19 -7.86 -13.20
CA GLU A 108 -4.88 -8.80 -12.12
C GLU A 108 -5.03 -8.19 -10.72
N LEU A 109 -5.07 -6.85 -10.62
CA LEU A 109 -5.21 -6.11 -9.36
C LEU A 109 -6.56 -5.38 -9.23
N GLN A 110 -7.47 -5.49 -10.21
CA GLN A 110 -8.79 -4.84 -10.11
C GLN A 110 -9.63 -5.40 -8.98
N ASP A 111 -9.61 -6.72 -8.78
CA ASP A 111 -10.22 -7.41 -7.65
C ASP A 111 -9.12 -8.07 -6.80
N ARG A 112 -8.24 -7.22 -6.24
CA ARG A 112 -7.06 -7.67 -5.53
C ARG A 112 -7.43 -8.42 -4.25
N GLN A 113 -7.23 -9.72 -4.27
CA GLN A 113 -7.40 -10.62 -3.13
C GLN A 113 -6.21 -11.60 -3.12
N LEU A 114 -5.03 -11.08 -2.81
CA LEU A 114 -3.79 -11.86 -2.89
C LEU A 114 -3.49 -12.54 -1.56
N GLU A 115 -2.89 -13.74 -1.65
CA GLU A 115 -2.43 -14.45 -0.45
C GLU A 115 -1.38 -13.65 0.33
N THR A 116 -1.42 -13.78 1.64
CA THR A 116 -0.41 -13.22 2.54
C THR A 116 0.90 -13.98 2.40
N ILE A 117 2.03 -13.24 2.35
CA ILE A 117 3.36 -13.83 2.49
C ILE A 117 3.71 -13.84 3.98
N ASP A 118 3.75 -15.02 4.58
CA ASP A 118 4.11 -15.18 5.99
C ASP A 118 5.59 -14.81 6.22
N THR A 119 5.82 -13.71 6.95
CA THR A 119 7.15 -13.31 7.43
C THR A 119 7.44 -13.82 8.83
N LEU A 120 6.40 -14.16 9.58
CA LEU A 120 6.42 -14.83 10.88
C LEU A 120 5.67 -16.17 10.77
N PRO A 121 5.92 -17.14 11.67
CA PRO A 121 5.14 -18.36 11.72
C PRO A 121 3.64 -18.04 11.85
N PRO A 122 2.77 -18.69 11.03
CA PRO A 122 1.33 -18.47 11.15
C PRO A 122 0.82 -18.92 12.52
N PRO A 123 -0.33 -18.39 12.98
CA PRO A 123 -0.93 -18.81 14.26
C PRO A 123 -1.32 -20.27 14.21
N THR A 124 -1.34 -20.92 15.37
CA THR A 124 -1.72 -22.34 15.50
C THR A 124 -3.22 -22.55 15.69
N THR A 125 -3.96 -21.46 15.97
CA THR A 125 -5.41 -21.44 16.18
C THR A 125 -6.02 -20.26 15.43
N ASP A 126 -7.35 -20.23 15.35
CA ASP A 126 -8.10 -19.10 14.77
C ASP A 126 -8.38 -18.00 15.83
N GLU A 127 -7.83 -18.12 17.02
CA GLU A 127 -8.00 -17.12 18.07
C GLU A 127 -7.09 -15.91 17.85
N PHE A 128 -7.51 -14.75 18.36
CA PHE A 128 -6.67 -13.56 18.33
C PHE A 128 -5.51 -13.68 19.32
N GLU A 129 -4.32 -13.88 18.80
CA GLU A 129 -3.08 -13.92 19.58
C GLU A 129 -2.29 -12.63 19.32
N TRP A 130 -1.68 -12.10 20.37
CA TRP A 130 -0.89 -10.88 20.30
C TRP A 130 0.24 -10.84 21.30
N THR A 131 1.28 -10.06 21.02
CA THR A 131 2.36 -9.74 21.95
C THR A 131 2.69 -8.26 21.89
N ILE A 132 3.12 -7.69 23.03
CA ILE A 132 3.75 -6.36 23.12
C ILE A 132 5.10 -6.56 23.78
N GLY A 133 6.17 -6.06 23.20
CA GLY A 133 7.52 -6.19 23.75
C GLY A 133 8.50 -5.15 23.22
N GLU A 134 9.74 -5.30 23.64
CA GLU A 134 10.86 -4.53 23.09
C GLU A 134 11.08 -4.91 21.61
N ILE A 135 11.60 -3.97 20.81
CA ILE A 135 11.91 -4.25 19.40
C ILE A 135 13.11 -5.22 19.34
N PRO A 136 12.95 -6.42 18.76
CA PRO A 136 14.06 -7.37 18.61
C PRO A 136 15.19 -6.77 17.77
N PRO A 137 16.46 -7.08 18.08
CA PRO A 137 17.60 -6.52 17.36
C PRO A 137 17.55 -6.71 15.83
N GLU A 138 17.08 -7.86 15.36
CA GLU A 138 16.91 -8.18 13.94
C GLU A 138 15.79 -7.38 13.28
N VAL A 139 14.73 -7.03 14.01
CA VAL A 139 13.65 -6.16 13.54
C VAL A 139 14.15 -4.72 13.51
N LEU A 140 14.86 -4.29 14.55
CA LEU A 140 15.45 -2.95 14.59
C LEU A 140 16.43 -2.74 13.44
N ALA A 141 17.27 -3.72 13.16
CA ALA A 141 18.31 -3.64 12.12
C ALA A 141 17.74 -3.45 10.71
N ARG A 142 16.50 -3.92 10.43
CA ARG A 142 15.82 -3.73 9.14
C ARG A 142 14.79 -2.60 9.16
N SER A 143 14.43 -2.08 10.32
CA SER A 143 13.46 -0.99 10.44
C SER A 143 14.04 0.33 9.92
N SER A 144 13.16 1.30 9.77
CA SER A 144 13.54 2.67 9.38
C SER A 144 14.03 3.53 10.55
N TRP A 145 14.10 2.99 11.76
CA TRP A 145 14.52 3.77 12.92
C TRP A 145 16.01 4.13 12.87
N VAL A 146 16.28 5.42 13.11
CA VAL A 146 17.64 5.96 13.30
C VAL A 146 17.62 6.94 14.48
N PRO A 147 18.77 7.28 15.09
CA PRO A 147 18.81 8.19 16.26
C PRO A 147 18.23 9.59 16.00
N GLU A 148 18.11 10.00 14.75
CA GLU A 148 17.54 11.27 14.31
C GLU A 148 16.00 11.26 14.25
N CYS A 149 15.36 10.10 14.40
CA CYS A 149 13.91 9.98 14.48
C CYS A 149 13.37 10.76 15.69
N PRO A 150 12.11 11.25 15.60
CA PRO A 150 11.52 12.10 16.66
C PRO A 150 11.17 11.34 17.95
N VAL A 151 11.35 10.02 17.96
CA VAL A 151 11.11 9.13 19.11
C VAL A 151 12.33 8.27 19.41
N THR A 152 12.53 7.99 20.67
CA THR A 152 13.57 7.07 21.16
C THR A 152 13.07 5.62 21.13
N LEU A 153 13.98 4.64 21.24
CA LEU A 153 13.59 3.21 21.21
C LEU A 153 12.70 2.82 22.39
N ASP A 154 12.87 3.42 23.55
CA ASP A 154 12.06 3.17 24.75
C ASP A 154 10.66 3.79 24.65
N GLU A 155 10.41 4.67 23.67
CA GLU A 155 9.07 5.18 23.34
C GLU A 155 8.33 4.29 22.32
N LEU A 156 8.97 3.23 21.81
CA LEU A 156 8.43 2.31 20.82
C LEU A 156 8.26 0.90 21.39
N SER A 157 7.26 0.19 20.91
CA SER A 157 7.02 -1.23 21.18
C SER A 157 6.87 -2.00 19.89
N TYR A 158 7.33 -3.24 19.91
CA TYR A 158 7.10 -4.22 18.85
C TYR A 158 5.89 -5.07 19.18
N LEU A 159 4.98 -5.18 18.23
CA LEU A 159 3.76 -5.97 18.32
C LEU A 159 3.83 -7.13 17.33
N THR A 160 3.33 -8.29 17.76
CA THR A 160 2.84 -9.32 16.82
C THR A 160 1.35 -9.47 17.00
N LEU A 161 0.61 -9.64 15.92
CA LEU A 161 -0.85 -9.61 15.91
C LEU A 161 -1.40 -10.64 14.92
N THR A 162 -2.38 -11.44 15.34
CA THR A 162 -3.11 -12.29 14.40
C THR A 162 -4.04 -11.43 13.54
N HIS A 163 -4.03 -11.64 12.21
CA HIS A 163 -4.94 -10.99 11.29
C HIS A 163 -5.54 -11.99 10.30
N PHE A 164 -6.70 -11.66 9.73
CA PHE A 164 -7.35 -12.44 8.68
C PHE A 164 -6.83 -12.02 7.30
N GLY A 165 -6.45 -12.97 6.45
CA GLY A 165 -5.97 -12.73 5.09
C GLY A 165 -7.06 -12.81 4.03
N PHE A 166 -6.77 -12.31 2.82
CA PHE A 166 -7.66 -12.46 1.67
C PHE A 166 -7.82 -13.90 1.19
N ASP A 167 -6.87 -14.76 1.53
CA ASP A 167 -6.88 -16.20 1.24
C ASP A 167 -7.73 -17.00 2.24
N ASN A 168 -8.51 -16.34 3.07
CA ASN A 168 -9.39 -16.90 4.10
C ASN A 168 -8.65 -17.68 5.19
N ARG A 169 -7.41 -17.31 5.49
CA ARG A 169 -6.61 -17.88 6.59
C ARG A 169 -6.23 -16.80 7.60
N PHE A 170 -5.86 -17.21 8.79
CA PHE A 170 -5.24 -16.35 9.77
C PHE A 170 -3.71 -16.38 9.64
N HIS A 171 -3.10 -15.22 9.82
CA HIS A 171 -1.67 -14.98 9.71
C HIS A 171 -1.17 -14.24 10.93
N THR A 172 0.14 -14.28 11.17
CA THR A 172 0.80 -13.45 12.19
C THR A 172 1.49 -12.28 11.48
N GLY A 173 1.02 -11.07 11.75
CA GLY A 173 1.66 -9.84 11.32
C GLY A 173 2.52 -9.23 12.42
N GLU A 174 3.31 -8.22 12.06
CA GLU A 174 4.17 -7.48 12.96
C GLU A 174 4.05 -5.97 12.73
N MET A 175 4.30 -5.21 13.80
CA MET A 175 4.22 -3.75 13.75
C MET A 175 5.11 -3.12 14.82
N ILE A 176 5.70 -1.95 14.54
CA ILE A 176 6.31 -1.08 15.56
C ILE A 176 5.36 0.09 15.78
N VAL A 177 4.99 0.35 17.04
CA VAL A 177 4.08 1.44 17.42
C VAL A 177 4.64 2.22 18.60
N ASN A 178 4.07 3.40 18.89
CA ASN A 178 4.37 4.10 20.12
C ASN A 178 3.95 3.25 21.34
N ALA A 179 4.85 3.06 22.29
CA ALA A 179 4.62 2.19 23.45
C ALA A 179 3.38 2.59 24.27
N ALA A 180 3.09 3.89 24.36
CA ALA A 180 1.90 4.38 25.07
C ALA A 180 0.58 4.12 24.34
N LEU A 181 0.62 3.67 23.08
CA LEU A 181 -0.54 3.40 22.22
C LEU A 181 -0.71 1.90 21.93
N ALA A 182 0.22 1.05 22.39
CA ALA A 182 0.28 -0.36 22.02
C ALA A 182 -1.00 -1.14 22.38
N GLU A 183 -1.52 -0.95 23.58
CA GLU A 183 -2.76 -1.60 24.03
C GLU A 183 -3.99 -1.16 23.23
N ASP A 184 -4.08 0.14 22.90
CA ASP A 184 -5.15 0.67 22.06
C ASP A 184 -5.10 0.05 20.65
N VAL A 185 -3.90 -0.11 20.08
CA VAL A 185 -3.70 -0.76 18.79
C VAL A 185 -4.10 -2.24 18.84
N VAL A 186 -3.73 -2.96 19.89
CA VAL A 186 -4.18 -4.35 20.12
C VAL A 186 -5.70 -4.44 20.11
N ALA A 187 -6.40 -3.52 20.81
CA ALA A 187 -7.87 -3.50 20.86
C ALA A 187 -8.48 -3.29 19.47
N VAL A 188 -7.90 -2.40 18.64
CA VAL A 188 -8.31 -2.21 17.24
C VAL A 188 -8.18 -3.51 16.46
N PHE A 189 -7.00 -4.14 16.44
CA PHE A 189 -6.79 -5.35 15.67
C PHE A 189 -7.57 -6.57 16.17
N SER A 190 -7.91 -6.62 17.46
CA SER A 190 -8.89 -7.59 18.01
C SER A 190 -10.26 -7.44 17.36
N THR A 191 -10.74 -6.19 17.20
CA THR A 191 -12.01 -5.91 16.52
C THR A 191 -11.96 -6.28 15.04
N LEU A 192 -10.86 -5.97 14.35
CA LEU A 192 -10.67 -6.32 12.93
C LEU A 192 -10.61 -7.84 12.74
N HIS A 193 -9.97 -8.56 13.67
CA HIS A 193 -9.93 -10.02 13.67
C HIS A 193 -11.33 -10.63 13.83
N GLU A 194 -12.12 -10.16 14.82
CA GLU A 194 -13.51 -10.59 15.04
C GLU A 194 -14.39 -10.34 13.79
N ALA A 195 -14.20 -9.19 13.16
CA ALA A 195 -14.89 -8.83 11.92
C ALA A 195 -14.40 -9.59 10.68
N ARG A 196 -13.30 -10.36 10.79
CA ARG A 196 -12.59 -10.98 9.68
C ARG A 196 -12.30 -9.99 8.55
N PHE A 197 -11.90 -8.75 8.93
CA PHE A 197 -11.49 -7.76 7.95
C PHE A 197 -10.18 -8.21 7.30
N PRO A 198 -10.16 -8.39 5.95
CA PRO A 198 -8.99 -8.97 5.31
C PRO A 198 -7.85 -7.96 5.20
N ILE A 199 -6.66 -8.38 5.64
CA ILE A 199 -5.41 -7.63 5.53
C ILE A 199 -4.46 -8.47 4.67
N GLU A 200 -3.90 -7.87 3.60
CA GLU A 200 -3.03 -8.61 2.69
C GLU A 200 -1.66 -8.87 3.31
N GLN A 201 -1.07 -7.83 3.90
CA GLN A 201 0.26 -7.92 4.48
C GLN A 201 0.31 -7.01 5.71
N MET A 202 0.93 -7.49 6.81
CA MET A 202 1.17 -6.68 8.00
C MET A 202 2.62 -6.86 8.43
N ARG A 203 3.46 -5.86 8.20
CA ARG A 203 4.89 -5.95 8.47
C ARG A 203 5.55 -4.61 8.75
N VAL A 204 6.75 -4.68 9.31
CA VAL A 204 7.63 -3.52 9.48
C VAL A 204 8.23 -3.13 8.12
N ILE A 205 8.09 -1.86 7.75
CA ILE A 205 8.70 -1.30 6.54
C ILE A 205 10.21 -1.11 6.79
N THR A 206 11.01 -1.53 5.82
CA THR A 206 12.48 -1.44 5.90
C THR A 206 12.98 -0.05 5.49
N ALA A 207 14.21 0.28 5.90
CA ALA A 207 14.83 1.55 5.54
C ALA A 207 15.03 1.68 4.03
N GLU A 208 15.34 0.57 3.35
CA GLU A 208 15.54 0.54 1.89
C GLU A 208 14.25 0.81 1.11
N GLU A 209 13.09 0.45 1.66
CA GLU A 209 11.79 0.65 1.00
C GLU A 209 11.36 2.11 0.99
N ILE A 210 11.83 2.94 1.93
CA ILE A 210 11.44 4.36 2.01
C ILE A 210 11.84 5.12 0.76
N ASP A 211 13.05 4.86 0.26
CA ASP A 211 13.63 5.55 -0.90
C ASP A 211 13.64 4.66 -2.16
N ALA A 212 12.92 3.53 -2.12
CA ALA A 212 12.84 2.63 -3.26
C ALA A 212 12.11 3.29 -4.44
N HIS A 213 12.55 2.95 -5.65
CA HIS A 213 11.86 3.39 -6.86
C HIS A 213 10.41 2.86 -6.87
N PRO A 214 9.39 3.70 -7.11
CA PRO A 214 8.00 3.29 -7.00
C PRO A 214 7.63 2.18 -7.99
N THR A 215 6.93 1.17 -7.48
CA THR A 215 6.30 0.09 -8.27
C THR A 215 4.79 0.29 -8.37
N GLY A 216 4.23 1.11 -7.49
CA GLY A 216 2.84 1.51 -7.47
C GLY A 216 1.85 0.43 -6.99
N ASP A 217 2.36 -0.66 -6.45
CA ASP A 217 1.54 -1.85 -6.13
C ASP A 217 1.70 -2.38 -4.70
N TRP A 218 2.34 -1.61 -3.81
CA TRP A 218 2.51 -1.98 -2.40
C TRP A 218 1.16 -1.98 -1.64
N ASN A 219 1.05 -2.85 -0.62
CA ASN A 219 -0.18 -3.03 0.15
C ASN A 219 0.09 -3.49 1.60
N ASP A 220 1.10 -2.89 2.21
CA ASP A 220 1.55 -3.28 3.55
C ASP A 220 0.83 -2.47 4.63
N THR A 221 0.08 -3.15 5.50
CA THR A 221 -0.44 -2.55 6.73
C THR A 221 0.73 -2.31 7.68
N THR A 222 0.94 -1.06 8.09
CA THR A 222 2.11 -0.67 8.87
C THR A 222 1.84 0.55 9.75
N SER A 223 2.70 0.77 10.75
CA SER A 223 2.65 1.96 11.61
C SER A 223 3.93 2.78 11.52
N PHE A 224 5.00 2.39 12.22
CA PHE A 224 6.22 3.20 12.32
C PHE A 224 7.00 3.25 11.01
N VAL A 225 7.17 4.45 10.48
CA VAL A 225 8.09 4.77 9.37
C VAL A 225 8.74 6.12 9.64
N CYS A 226 10.06 6.13 9.85
CA CYS A 226 10.83 7.34 10.20
C CYS A 226 11.08 8.23 8.98
N ARG A 227 10.07 9.00 8.58
CA ARG A 227 10.16 9.95 7.47
C ARG A 227 9.30 11.18 7.72
N PRO A 228 9.59 12.31 7.05
CA PRO A 228 8.66 13.44 6.99
C PRO A 228 7.33 13.06 6.33
N ALA A 229 6.29 13.82 6.63
CA ALA A 229 5.01 13.72 5.91
C ALA A 229 5.18 14.12 4.44
N VAL A 230 4.39 13.50 3.56
CA VAL A 230 4.45 13.72 2.10
C VAL A 230 4.32 15.22 1.77
N GLY A 231 5.31 15.76 1.04
CA GLY A 231 5.37 17.17 0.65
C GLY A 231 5.62 18.16 1.80
N SER A 232 6.17 17.70 2.92
CA SER A 232 6.44 18.48 4.11
C SER A 232 7.84 18.24 4.66
N SER A 233 8.36 19.19 5.46
CA SER A 233 9.56 18.98 6.28
C SER A 233 9.24 18.59 7.73
N ARG A 234 7.94 18.44 8.07
CA ARG A 234 7.50 18.01 9.40
C ARG A 234 7.49 16.49 9.48
N TRP A 235 7.82 15.96 10.63
CA TRP A 235 7.69 14.53 10.88
C TRP A 235 6.26 14.05 10.66
N SER A 236 6.11 12.91 9.99
CA SER A 236 4.84 12.19 9.87
C SER A 236 4.40 11.66 11.23
N GLN A 237 3.10 11.43 11.43
CA GLN A 237 2.59 10.68 12.59
C GLN A 237 3.13 9.24 12.63
N HIS A 238 3.46 8.67 11.47
CA HIS A 238 4.16 7.39 11.39
C HIS A 238 5.55 7.44 12.04
N ALA A 239 6.28 8.56 11.92
CA ALA A 239 7.59 8.70 12.57
C ALA A 239 7.50 8.77 14.12
N LEU A 240 6.30 8.98 14.65
CA LEU A 240 6.00 8.94 16.07
C LEU A 240 5.44 7.58 16.53
N GLY A 241 5.24 6.62 15.62
CA GLY A 241 4.51 5.39 15.88
C GLY A 241 3.04 5.61 16.26
N ALA A 242 2.46 6.75 15.85
CA ALA A 242 1.13 7.22 16.24
C ALA A 242 0.15 7.32 15.04
N ALA A 243 0.44 6.60 13.97
CA ALA A 243 -0.42 6.40 12.81
C ALA A 243 -0.32 4.97 12.30
N ILE A 244 -1.36 4.51 11.63
CA ILE A 244 -1.43 3.19 10.98
C ILE A 244 -2.06 3.38 9.60
N ASP A 245 -1.42 2.80 8.59
CA ASP A 245 -1.99 2.64 7.26
C ASP A 245 -2.46 1.20 7.09
N ILE A 246 -3.69 1.00 6.63
CA ILE A 246 -4.30 -0.33 6.44
C ILE A 246 -4.59 -0.56 4.97
N ASN A 247 -4.06 -1.65 4.41
CA ASN A 247 -4.26 -2.06 3.02
C ASN A 247 -4.14 -0.87 2.05
N PRO A 248 -2.98 -0.23 1.90
CA PRO A 248 -2.83 0.99 1.12
C PRO A 248 -3.35 0.91 -0.31
N PHE A 249 -3.20 -0.24 -0.98
CA PHE A 249 -3.70 -0.40 -2.34
C PHE A 249 -5.24 -0.39 -2.42
N HIS A 250 -5.92 -0.95 -1.42
CA HIS A 250 -7.38 -0.94 -1.33
C HIS A 250 -7.90 0.42 -0.81
N ASN A 251 -7.04 1.20 -0.17
CA ASN A 251 -7.39 2.44 0.52
C ASN A 251 -6.42 3.57 0.15
N PRO A 252 -6.33 3.93 -1.15
CA PRO A 252 -5.26 4.81 -1.61
C PRO A 252 -5.35 6.23 -1.06
N TYR A 253 -4.18 6.90 -1.03
CA TYR A 253 -4.09 8.35 -0.90
C TYR A 253 -4.47 8.99 -2.23
N LEU A 254 -5.22 10.10 -2.17
CA LEU A 254 -5.63 10.89 -3.34
C LEU A 254 -5.45 12.39 -3.07
N LYS A 255 -4.61 13.05 -3.88
CA LYS A 255 -4.46 14.51 -3.87
C LYS A 255 -4.32 15.05 -5.29
N GLY A 256 -5.35 15.70 -5.79
CA GLY A 256 -5.38 16.14 -7.18
C GLY A 256 -5.30 14.93 -8.13
N ASP A 257 -4.24 14.86 -8.93
CA ASP A 257 -3.95 13.77 -9.85
C ASP A 257 -2.98 12.70 -9.30
N LEU A 258 -2.51 12.89 -8.07
CA LEU A 258 -1.65 11.91 -7.40
C LEU A 258 -2.50 10.88 -6.67
N VAL A 259 -2.27 9.61 -6.99
CA VAL A 259 -2.82 8.42 -6.32
C VAL A 259 -1.65 7.61 -5.79
N LEU A 260 -1.69 7.21 -4.52
CA LEU A 260 -0.67 6.36 -3.91
C LEU A 260 -1.34 5.18 -3.17
N PRO A 261 -1.00 3.93 -3.48
CA PRO A 261 -0.09 3.48 -4.54
C PRO A 261 -0.58 3.83 -5.95
N GLU A 262 0.32 4.07 -6.87
CA GLU A 262 0.02 4.68 -8.18
C GLU A 262 -0.82 3.80 -9.11
N LEU A 263 -0.84 2.49 -8.87
CA LEU A 263 -1.67 1.53 -9.62
C LEU A 263 -3.06 1.30 -8.99
N ALA A 264 -3.40 1.99 -7.90
CA ALA A 264 -4.62 1.75 -7.13
C ALA A 264 -5.85 2.52 -7.64
N SER A 265 -5.85 3.04 -8.88
CA SER A 265 -6.92 3.89 -9.42
C SER A 265 -8.31 3.23 -9.45
N ALA A 266 -8.41 1.89 -9.54
CA ALA A 266 -9.67 1.15 -9.46
C ALA A 266 -10.34 1.19 -8.06
N TYR A 267 -9.61 1.63 -7.04
CA TYR A 267 -10.07 1.69 -5.65
C TYR A 267 -10.47 3.11 -5.20
N LEU A 268 -10.55 4.06 -6.13
CA LEU A 268 -11.01 5.43 -5.85
C LEU A 268 -12.52 5.54 -5.72
N ASP A 269 -13.28 4.65 -6.38
CA ASP A 269 -14.74 4.57 -6.23
C ASP A 269 -15.09 3.88 -4.92
N ARG A 270 -15.52 4.65 -3.93
CA ARG A 270 -15.88 4.16 -2.59
C ARG A 270 -17.33 3.70 -2.49
N GLU A 271 -18.15 3.89 -3.55
CA GLU A 271 -19.50 3.35 -3.64
C GLU A 271 -19.49 1.87 -4.08
N ASP A 272 -18.46 1.47 -4.83
CA ASP A 272 -18.17 0.07 -5.20
C ASP A 272 -17.22 -0.56 -4.18
N ALA A 273 -17.67 -0.70 -2.93
CA ALA A 273 -16.85 -1.23 -1.84
C ALA A 273 -16.56 -2.73 -2.04
N ARG A 274 -15.27 -3.07 -2.05
CA ARG A 274 -14.75 -4.43 -2.18
C ARG A 274 -14.04 -4.88 -0.90
N PRO A 275 -13.81 -6.18 -0.68
CA PRO A 275 -13.08 -6.68 0.49
C PRO A 275 -11.76 -5.92 0.70
N GLY A 276 -11.45 -5.57 1.94
CA GLY A 276 -10.25 -4.83 2.31
C GLY A 276 -10.31 -3.31 2.12
N MET A 277 -11.37 -2.78 1.49
CA MET A 277 -11.65 -1.34 1.44
C MET A 277 -12.30 -0.87 2.74
N ILE A 278 -11.89 0.31 3.21
CA ILE A 278 -12.40 0.96 4.42
C ILE A 278 -13.46 1.97 4.00
N VAL A 279 -14.64 1.87 4.57
CA VAL A 279 -15.75 2.79 4.33
C VAL A 279 -16.27 3.35 5.64
N GLU A 280 -16.93 4.49 5.57
CA GLU A 280 -17.53 5.15 6.75
C GLU A 280 -18.50 4.21 7.49
N GLY A 281 -18.30 4.06 8.82
CA GLY A 281 -19.14 3.24 9.69
C GLY A 281 -18.87 1.74 9.61
N ASP A 282 -17.78 1.31 8.96
CA ASP A 282 -17.34 -0.08 9.01
C ASP A 282 -16.57 -0.41 10.31
N ALA A 283 -16.28 -1.69 10.53
CA ALA A 283 -15.58 -2.15 11.72
C ALA A 283 -14.22 -1.48 11.93
N VAL A 284 -13.53 -1.08 10.84
CA VAL A 284 -12.22 -0.43 10.91
C VAL A 284 -12.37 1.00 11.43
N THR A 285 -13.22 1.80 10.79
CA THR A 285 -13.45 3.20 11.19
C THR A 285 -14.03 3.30 12.60
N GLU A 286 -14.93 2.38 12.98
CA GLU A 286 -15.48 2.33 14.34
C GLU A 286 -14.41 1.94 15.37
N ALA A 287 -13.56 0.95 15.09
CA ALA A 287 -12.49 0.53 15.99
C ALA A 287 -11.51 1.66 16.29
N PHE A 288 -11.06 2.38 15.29
CA PHE A 288 -10.17 3.53 15.48
C PHE A 288 -10.86 4.73 16.15
N ALA A 289 -12.13 4.99 15.85
CA ALA A 289 -12.91 6.03 16.53
C ALA A 289 -13.07 5.74 18.03
N ASN A 290 -13.23 4.47 18.41
CA ASN A 290 -13.35 4.05 19.81
C ASN A 290 -12.09 4.34 20.65
N ILE A 291 -10.92 4.37 20.03
CA ILE A 291 -9.65 4.78 20.67
C ILE A 291 -9.33 6.27 20.45
N GLY A 292 -10.24 7.03 19.83
CA GLY A 292 -10.11 8.47 19.60
C GLY A 292 -9.15 8.87 18.47
N TRP A 293 -8.85 7.97 17.53
CA TRP A 293 -8.04 8.28 16.36
C TRP A 293 -8.90 8.83 15.23
N GLY A 294 -8.33 9.76 14.45
CA GLY A 294 -8.97 10.30 13.26
C GLY A 294 -8.61 9.53 12.01
N TRP A 295 -9.53 9.52 11.03
CA TRP A 295 -9.38 8.87 9.74
C TRP A 295 -9.12 9.87 8.61
N GLY A 296 -8.12 9.62 7.77
CA GLY A 296 -7.77 10.45 6.62
C GLY A 296 -8.84 10.48 5.51
N GLY A 297 -9.78 9.54 5.52
CA GLY A 297 -10.97 9.56 4.67
C GLY A 297 -11.90 10.76 4.94
N HIS A 298 -11.83 11.37 6.13
CA HIS A 298 -12.58 12.59 6.48
C HIS A 298 -11.94 13.90 6.01
N TRP A 299 -10.66 13.88 5.58
CA TRP A 299 -9.98 15.11 5.19
C TRP A 299 -10.61 15.76 3.95
N ASN A 300 -10.58 17.09 3.87
CA ASN A 300 -11.28 17.82 2.81
C ASN A 300 -10.39 18.18 1.61
N SER A 301 -9.10 18.47 1.84
CA SER A 301 -8.17 18.92 0.80
C SER A 301 -7.51 17.79 0.02
N LEU A 302 -7.56 16.61 0.57
CA LEU A 302 -7.09 15.33 0.02
C LEU A 302 -7.85 14.21 0.71
N LYS A 303 -7.71 12.98 0.22
CA LYS A 303 -8.19 11.78 0.89
C LYS A 303 -7.01 10.87 1.16
N ASP A 304 -7.01 10.25 2.32
CA ASP A 304 -6.04 9.24 2.71
C ASP A 304 -6.78 8.09 3.39
N TRP A 305 -7.39 7.24 2.57
CA TRP A 305 -8.31 6.23 3.08
C TRP A 305 -7.62 5.12 3.88
N MET A 306 -6.30 4.89 3.68
CA MET A 306 -5.53 3.94 4.47
C MET A 306 -5.24 4.46 5.88
N HIS A 307 -5.16 5.79 6.07
CA HIS A 307 -4.50 6.45 7.19
C HIS A 307 -5.41 6.69 8.39
N PHE A 308 -4.98 6.17 9.53
CA PHE A 308 -5.53 6.51 10.86
C PHE A 308 -4.43 7.08 11.73
N SER A 309 -4.70 8.14 12.46
CA SER A 309 -3.72 8.72 13.37
C SER A 309 -4.33 9.26 14.64
N ARG A 310 -3.54 9.24 15.72
CA ARG A 310 -3.93 9.81 17.02
C ARG A 310 -4.24 11.30 16.95
N SER A 311 -3.56 12.04 16.08
CA SER A 311 -3.77 13.47 15.91
C SER A 311 -4.97 13.80 15.01
N GLY A 312 -5.44 12.86 14.20
CA GLY A 312 -6.45 13.07 13.17
C GLY A 312 -5.90 13.79 11.91
N THR A 313 -4.56 13.94 11.81
CA THR A 313 -3.88 14.65 10.71
C THR A 313 -2.73 13.83 10.16
#